data_4f2ad626130bd5c0e513c11bdc416b7f
#
_entry.id   4f2ad626130bd5c0e513c11bdc416b7f
#
_cell.length_a   1.000
_cell.length_b   1.000
_cell.length_c   1.000
_cell.angle_alpha   90.00
_cell.angle_beta   90.00
_cell.angle_gamma   90.00
#
_symmetry.space_group_name_H-M   'P 1'
#
loop_
_entity.id
_entity.type
_entity.pdbx_description
1 polymer ?
#
loop_
_entity_poly.entity_id
_entity_poly.type
_entity_poly.pdbx_seq_one_letter_code
_entity_poly.pdbx_strand_id
1 'polypeptide(L)'
;MEVILLERVAKLGQMGEVVRVKDGFARNFLLKRGKALRATADNRAKFDGMKAELEARNLQAKGEATKVAEKIDGRNVMVLRQASETGQLFGSVTVRDIIASFENDGVSISRSQVMLDAPIKTIGKHTIAIAVHPEVEVTVSVTVARSADEAERINRGEDISSRQEDQDAAAEALAAAGEFFDPEARRDEEPEQETASEK
;
A
#
# COMPACT_ATOMS: atom_id res chain seq x y z
N MET A 1 -29.37 -19.73 2.28
CA MET A 1 -29.58 -20.09 3.70
C MET A 1 -29.69 -18.81 4.50
N GLU A 2 -30.66 -18.73 5.42
CA GLU A 2 -30.84 -17.57 6.29
C GLU A 2 -30.09 -17.78 7.61
N VAL A 3 -29.40 -16.76 8.08
CA VAL A 3 -28.59 -16.78 9.29
C VAL A 3 -28.79 -15.49 10.07
N ILE A 4 -28.70 -15.58 11.40
CA ILE A 4 -28.71 -14.45 12.33
C ILE A 4 -27.27 -14.13 12.64
N LEU A 5 -26.83 -12.89 12.44
CA LEU A 5 -25.47 -12.45 12.75
C LEU A 5 -25.29 -12.25 14.26
N LEU A 6 -24.26 -12.85 14.86
CA LEU A 6 -23.89 -12.67 16.26
C LEU A 6 -22.91 -11.49 16.46
N GLU A 7 -22.23 -11.12 15.40
CA GLU A 7 -21.33 -9.97 15.34
C GLU A 7 -21.51 -9.23 14.03
N ARG A 8 -21.08 -7.98 13.95
CA ARG A 8 -21.06 -7.24 12.70
C ARG A 8 -20.09 -7.90 11.72
N VAL A 9 -20.55 -8.16 10.52
CA VAL A 9 -19.72 -8.68 9.42
C VAL A 9 -19.69 -7.65 8.31
N ALA A 10 -18.49 -7.18 7.93
CA ALA A 10 -18.32 -6.23 6.85
C ALA A 10 -19.01 -6.74 5.56
N LYS A 11 -19.72 -5.85 4.87
CA LYS A 11 -20.48 -6.12 3.62
C LYS A 11 -21.70 -7.07 3.76
N LEU A 12 -22.05 -7.52 4.97
CA LEU A 12 -23.23 -8.37 5.17
C LEU A 12 -24.32 -7.69 6.01
N GLY A 13 -23.96 -7.16 7.19
CA GLY A 13 -24.93 -6.53 8.07
C GLY A 13 -24.45 -6.41 9.50
N GLN A 14 -25.36 -5.93 10.36
CA GLN A 14 -25.09 -5.68 11.77
C GLN A 14 -25.46 -6.90 12.64
N MET A 15 -25.04 -6.86 13.91
CA MET A 15 -25.40 -7.87 14.89
C MET A 15 -26.93 -7.95 15.07
N GLY A 16 -27.46 -9.16 15.10
CA GLY A 16 -28.89 -9.43 15.21
C GLY A 16 -29.67 -9.41 13.91
N GLU A 17 -29.04 -9.00 12.82
CA GLU A 17 -29.71 -8.97 11.51
C GLU A 17 -29.81 -10.39 10.91
N VAL A 18 -30.97 -10.66 10.30
CA VAL A 18 -31.20 -11.91 9.57
C VAL A 18 -30.85 -11.68 8.11
N VAL A 19 -29.78 -12.32 7.67
CA VAL A 19 -29.27 -12.17 6.30
C VAL A 19 -29.34 -13.47 5.52
N ARG A 20 -29.65 -13.37 4.22
CA ARG A 20 -29.65 -14.50 3.31
C ARG A 20 -28.30 -14.61 2.61
N VAL A 21 -27.59 -15.72 2.82
CA VAL A 21 -26.26 -15.96 2.28
C VAL A 21 -26.17 -17.28 1.53
N LYS A 22 -25.12 -17.45 0.72
CA LYS A 22 -24.84 -18.71 0.03
C LYS A 22 -24.54 -19.81 1.07
N ASP A 23 -25.06 -21.03 0.84
CA ASP A 23 -24.97 -22.14 1.80
C ASP A 23 -23.53 -22.52 2.14
N GLY A 24 -22.61 -22.52 1.18
CA GLY A 24 -21.20 -22.80 1.42
C GLY A 24 -20.55 -21.77 2.31
N PHE A 25 -20.83 -20.48 2.12
CA PHE A 25 -20.30 -19.40 2.96
C PHE A 25 -20.87 -19.48 4.38
N ALA A 26 -22.18 -19.73 4.51
CA ALA A 26 -22.80 -19.90 5.81
C ALA A 26 -22.15 -21.04 6.61
N ARG A 27 -22.04 -22.24 6.01
CA ARG A 27 -21.54 -23.44 6.71
C ARG A 27 -20.05 -23.36 7.01
N ASN A 28 -19.23 -22.94 6.03
CA ASN A 28 -17.77 -23.05 6.14
C ASN A 28 -17.13 -21.85 6.86
N PHE A 29 -17.79 -20.70 6.84
CA PHE A 29 -17.26 -19.46 7.43
C PHE A 29 -18.07 -18.98 8.62
N LEU A 30 -19.35 -18.62 8.44
CA LEU A 30 -20.13 -17.98 9.49
C LEU A 30 -20.43 -18.92 10.67
N LEU A 31 -21.00 -20.10 10.40
CA LEU A 31 -21.34 -21.07 11.44
C LEU A 31 -20.10 -21.70 12.06
N LYS A 32 -19.11 -22.08 11.25
CA LYS A 32 -17.88 -22.70 11.74
C LYS A 32 -17.07 -21.78 12.66
N ARG A 33 -17.10 -20.46 12.41
CA ARG A 33 -16.41 -19.45 13.23
C ARG A 33 -17.28 -18.88 14.35
N GLY A 34 -18.50 -19.35 14.51
CA GLY A 34 -19.42 -18.84 15.53
C GLY A 34 -19.87 -17.39 15.31
N LYS A 35 -19.79 -16.88 14.08
CA LYS A 35 -20.17 -15.51 13.71
C LYS A 35 -21.66 -15.34 13.45
N ALA A 36 -22.36 -16.43 13.22
CA ALA A 36 -23.79 -16.44 12.98
C ALA A 36 -24.45 -17.74 13.44
N LEU A 37 -25.75 -17.70 13.65
CA LEU A 37 -26.62 -18.86 13.90
C LEU A 37 -27.58 -19.05 12.72
N ARG A 38 -28.12 -20.26 12.54
CA ARG A 38 -29.22 -20.48 11.60
C ARG A 38 -30.47 -19.76 12.07
N ALA A 39 -31.19 -19.14 11.15
CA ALA A 39 -32.41 -18.37 11.46
C ALA A 39 -33.61 -19.30 11.76
N THR A 40 -33.56 -20.03 12.88
CA THR A 40 -34.67 -20.83 13.42
C THR A 40 -35.30 -20.10 14.61
N ALA A 41 -36.54 -20.45 14.95
CA ALA A 41 -37.26 -19.85 16.10
C ALA A 41 -36.46 -20.04 17.40
N ASP A 42 -35.93 -21.24 17.65
CA ASP A 42 -35.15 -21.56 18.84
C ASP A 42 -33.84 -20.71 18.92
N ASN A 43 -33.18 -20.51 17.79
CA ASN A 43 -31.98 -19.73 17.74
C ASN A 43 -32.24 -18.23 17.88
N ARG A 44 -33.41 -17.72 17.48
CA ARG A 44 -33.83 -16.35 17.76
C ARG A 44 -33.98 -16.11 19.25
N ALA A 45 -34.70 -17.01 19.94
CA ALA A 45 -34.86 -16.94 21.37
C ALA A 45 -33.53 -17.00 22.15
N LYS A 46 -32.59 -17.87 21.66
CA LYS A 46 -31.23 -17.92 22.21
C LYS A 46 -30.45 -16.63 21.96
N PHE A 47 -30.57 -16.05 20.77
CA PHE A 47 -29.92 -14.79 20.46
C PHE A 47 -30.43 -13.65 21.37
N ASP A 48 -31.76 -13.55 21.58
CA ASP A 48 -32.36 -12.54 22.42
C ASP A 48 -31.87 -12.63 23.88
N GLY A 49 -31.64 -13.87 24.37
CA GLY A 49 -31.08 -14.09 25.72
C GLY A 49 -29.60 -13.70 25.83
N MET A 50 -28.81 -13.79 24.74
CA MET A 50 -27.37 -13.50 24.72
C MET A 50 -27.04 -12.09 24.18
N LYS A 51 -28.03 -11.37 23.67
CA LYS A 51 -27.84 -10.09 23.02
C LYS A 51 -27.05 -9.08 23.87
N ALA A 52 -27.41 -8.90 25.11
CA ALA A 52 -26.74 -7.96 26.03
C ALA A 52 -25.26 -8.31 26.26
N GLU A 53 -24.94 -9.61 26.36
CA GLU A 53 -23.57 -10.09 26.54
C GLU A 53 -22.74 -9.88 25.26
N LEU A 54 -23.32 -10.18 24.09
CA LEU A 54 -22.68 -9.95 22.79
C LEU A 54 -22.43 -8.46 22.54
N GLU A 55 -23.36 -7.59 22.90
CA GLU A 55 -23.21 -6.14 22.80
C GLU A 55 -22.08 -5.63 23.70
N ALA A 56 -22.03 -6.08 24.95
CA ALA A 56 -20.95 -5.71 25.89
C ALA A 56 -19.58 -6.17 25.37
N ARG A 57 -19.49 -7.40 24.87
CA ARG A 57 -18.25 -7.96 24.28
C ARG A 57 -17.82 -7.20 23.02
N ASN A 58 -18.77 -6.85 22.16
CA ASN A 58 -18.48 -6.07 20.96
C ASN A 58 -17.98 -4.66 21.31
N LEU A 59 -18.57 -4.01 22.33
CA LEU A 59 -18.14 -2.71 22.80
C LEU A 59 -16.72 -2.74 23.38
N GLN A 60 -16.38 -3.77 24.14
CA GLN A 60 -15.00 -3.98 24.63
C GLN A 60 -14.01 -4.17 23.49
N ALA A 61 -14.31 -5.08 22.55
CA ALA A 61 -13.46 -5.32 21.37
C ALA A 61 -13.29 -4.06 20.52
N LYS A 62 -14.34 -3.26 20.35
CA LYS A 62 -14.27 -1.97 19.67
C LYS A 62 -13.35 -0.98 20.41
N GLY A 63 -13.45 -0.91 21.73
CA GLY A 63 -12.58 -0.05 22.53
C GLY A 63 -11.10 -0.43 22.46
N GLU A 64 -10.79 -1.72 22.46
CA GLU A 64 -9.43 -2.22 22.24
C GLU A 64 -8.94 -1.90 20.83
N ALA A 65 -9.80 -2.13 19.83
CA ALA A 65 -9.50 -1.84 18.44
C ALA A 65 -9.24 -0.34 18.22
N THR A 66 -9.99 0.55 18.88
CA THR A 66 -9.79 2.00 18.78
C THR A 66 -8.42 2.40 19.33
N LYS A 67 -7.98 1.83 20.45
CA LYS A 67 -6.64 2.09 21.02
C LYS A 67 -5.51 1.62 20.09
N VAL A 68 -5.71 0.52 19.38
CA VAL A 68 -4.75 0.04 18.36
C VAL A 68 -4.81 0.93 17.13
N ALA A 69 -5.99 1.33 16.71
CA ALA A 69 -6.21 2.24 15.60
C ALA A 69 -5.49 3.58 15.79
N GLU A 70 -5.62 4.20 16.97
CA GLU A 70 -4.91 5.45 17.33
C GLU A 70 -3.38 5.32 17.25
N LYS A 71 -2.84 4.13 17.54
CA LYS A 71 -1.40 3.87 17.41
C LYS A 71 -0.94 3.73 15.96
N ILE A 72 -1.83 3.31 15.07
CA ILE A 72 -1.52 3.01 13.67
C ILE A 72 -1.86 4.19 12.77
N ASP A 73 -2.85 5.00 13.16
CA ASP A 73 -3.35 6.10 12.35
C ASP A 73 -2.25 7.10 12.00
N GLY A 74 -2.20 7.48 10.73
CA GLY A 74 -1.21 8.40 10.20
C GLY A 74 0.22 7.88 10.18
N ARG A 75 0.49 6.63 10.58
CA ARG A 75 1.84 6.06 10.47
C ARG A 75 2.25 5.89 9.02
N ASN A 76 3.53 6.09 8.80
CA ASN A 76 4.17 5.83 7.52
C ASN A 76 5.10 4.63 7.66
N VAL A 77 4.78 3.57 6.96
CA VAL A 77 5.57 2.34 6.94
C VAL A 77 6.45 2.31 5.70
N MET A 78 7.72 2.02 5.89
CA MET A 78 8.71 1.96 4.81
C MET A 78 8.95 0.51 4.39
N VAL A 79 8.88 0.26 3.08
CA VAL A 79 9.19 -1.04 2.47
C VAL A 79 10.27 -0.84 1.41
N LEU A 80 11.44 -1.42 1.63
CA LEU A 80 12.55 -1.35 0.67
C LEU A 80 12.49 -2.52 -0.31
N ARG A 81 12.46 -2.22 -1.61
CA ARG A 81 12.44 -3.21 -2.70
C ARG A 81 13.23 -2.71 -3.90
N GLN A 82 13.82 -3.64 -4.63
CA GLN A 82 14.51 -3.31 -5.89
C GLN A 82 13.50 -2.94 -6.97
N ALA A 83 13.81 -1.89 -7.71
CA ALA A 83 12.99 -1.41 -8.80
C ALA A 83 13.85 -0.94 -9.98
N SER A 84 13.22 -0.89 -11.15
CA SER A 84 13.75 -0.32 -12.37
C SER A 84 13.89 1.21 -12.26
N GLU A 85 14.64 1.82 -13.15
CA GLU A 85 14.75 3.28 -13.31
C GLU A 85 13.38 3.93 -13.59
N THR A 86 12.51 3.23 -14.29
CA THR A 86 11.12 3.66 -14.54
C THR A 86 10.20 3.59 -13.33
N GLY A 87 10.72 3.30 -12.12
CA GLY A 87 9.93 3.20 -10.90
C GLY A 87 9.09 1.93 -10.76
N GLN A 88 9.24 0.95 -11.66
CA GLN A 88 8.57 -0.34 -11.53
C GLN A 88 9.39 -1.31 -10.69
N LEU A 89 8.74 -1.97 -9.74
CA LEU A 89 9.38 -2.99 -8.89
C LEU A 89 9.69 -4.25 -9.71
N PHE A 90 10.87 -4.87 -9.48
CA PHE A 90 11.20 -6.21 -10.01
C PHE A 90 10.42 -7.34 -9.34
N GLY A 91 9.38 -6.99 -8.58
CA GLY A 91 8.47 -7.89 -7.90
C GLY A 91 7.20 -7.16 -7.53
N SER A 92 6.62 -7.52 -6.38
CA SER A 92 5.46 -6.82 -5.84
C SER A 92 5.55 -6.76 -4.33
N VAL A 93 5.01 -5.68 -3.75
CA VAL A 93 4.77 -5.59 -2.31
C VAL A 93 3.41 -6.19 -2.03
N THR A 94 3.39 -7.20 -1.17
CA THR A 94 2.21 -7.95 -0.79
C THR A 94 1.76 -7.61 0.64
N VAL A 95 0.55 -8.04 1.01
CA VAL A 95 0.05 -7.93 2.39
C VAL A 95 1.04 -8.50 3.42
N ARG A 96 1.77 -9.57 3.07
CA ARG A 96 2.77 -10.18 3.95
C ARG A 96 3.95 -9.25 4.25
N ASP A 97 4.43 -8.52 3.25
CA ASP A 97 5.54 -7.58 3.40
C ASP A 97 5.13 -6.39 4.28
N ILE A 98 3.89 -5.93 4.11
CA ILE A 98 3.31 -4.86 4.92
C ILE A 98 3.21 -5.29 6.40
N ILE A 99 2.70 -6.50 6.66
CA ILE A 99 2.60 -7.04 8.02
C ILE A 99 3.97 -7.13 8.67
N ALA A 100 4.97 -7.67 7.95
CA ALA A 100 6.34 -7.78 8.46
C ALA A 100 6.93 -6.40 8.82
N SER A 101 6.63 -5.36 8.05
CA SER A 101 7.06 -4.01 8.38
C SER A 101 6.38 -3.45 9.63
N PHE A 102 5.08 -3.72 9.82
CA PHE A 102 4.38 -3.35 11.06
C PHE A 102 4.85 -4.12 12.28
N GLU A 103 5.22 -5.39 12.12
CA GLU A 103 5.79 -6.22 13.19
C GLU A 103 7.14 -5.65 13.66
N ASN A 104 7.96 -5.15 12.74
CA ASN A 104 9.21 -4.46 13.07
C ASN A 104 8.96 -3.17 13.86
N ASP A 105 7.86 -2.47 13.59
CA ASP A 105 7.42 -1.28 14.33
C ASP A 105 6.69 -1.61 15.65
N GLY A 106 6.64 -2.89 16.03
CA GLY A 106 6.03 -3.38 17.27
C GLY A 106 4.51 -3.43 17.25
N VAL A 107 3.88 -3.40 16.08
CA VAL A 107 2.42 -3.51 15.93
C VAL A 107 2.07 -4.83 15.24
N SER A 108 1.31 -5.68 15.92
CA SER A 108 0.85 -6.94 15.37
C SER A 108 -0.48 -6.77 14.64
N ILE A 109 -0.48 -7.02 13.34
CA ILE A 109 -1.64 -6.91 12.46
C ILE A 109 -1.87 -8.25 11.75
N SER A 110 -3.13 -8.71 11.73
CA SER A 110 -3.45 -9.93 11.01
C SER A 110 -3.69 -9.66 9.50
N ARG A 111 -3.45 -10.70 8.68
CA ARG A 111 -3.63 -10.60 7.22
C ARG A 111 -5.05 -10.18 6.80
N SER A 112 -6.06 -10.58 7.56
CA SER A 112 -7.47 -10.28 7.28
C SER A 112 -7.83 -8.81 7.53
N GLN A 113 -6.99 -8.08 8.25
CA GLN A 113 -7.20 -6.66 8.59
C GLN A 113 -6.67 -5.72 7.52
N VAL A 114 -5.68 -6.14 6.73
CA VAL A 114 -5.09 -5.31 5.67
C VAL A 114 -5.93 -5.43 4.40
N MET A 115 -6.51 -4.32 3.96
CA MET A 115 -7.32 -4.23 2.74
C MET A 115 -6.44 -3.76 1.59
N LEU A 116 -5.87 -4.69 0.84
CA LEU A 116 -5.08 -4.44 -0.36
C LEU A 116 -5.74 -5.15 -1.53
N ASP A 117 -6.34 -4.39 -2.45
CA ASP A 117 -7.06 -4.95 -3.61
C ASP A 117 -6.10 -5.59 -4.63
N ALA A 118 -4.94 -4.97 -4.85
CA ALA A 118 -3.92 -5.49 -5.75
C ALA A 118 -2.52 -5.31 -5.15
N PRO A 119 -1.56 -6.22 -5.42
CA PRO A 119 -0.18 -6.06 -5.01
C PRO A 119 0.43 -4.78 -5.60
N ILE A 120 1.20 -4.04 -4.80
CA ILE A 120 1.87 -2.82 -5.23
C ILE A 120 3.06 -3.19 -6.12
N LYS A 121 3.19 -2.53 -7.27
CA LYS A 121 4.24 -2.77 -8.27
C LYS A 121 5.06 -1.53 -8.61
N THR A 122 4.77 -0.40 -8.02
CA THR A 122 5.44 0.88 -8.28
C THR A 122 6.05 1.46 -7.02
N ILE A 123 7.13 2.22 -7.18
CA ILE A 123 7.72 3.05 -6.14
C ILE A 123 6.77 4.20 -5.82
N GLY A 124 6.81 4.70 -4.61
CA GLY A 124 6.05 5.86 -4.20
C GLY A 124 5.29 5.66 -2.90
N LYS A 125 4.43 6.63 -2.58
CA LYS A 125 3.57 6.62 -1.41
C LYS A 125 2.22 6.02 -1.77
N HIS A 126 1.87 4.92 -1.14
CA HIS A 126 0.61 4.20 -1.32
C HIS A 126 -0.22 4.29 -0.05
N THR A 127 -1.50 4.54 -0.19
CA THR A 127 -2.44 4.62 0.92
C THR A 127 -3.20 3.29 1.02
N ILE A 128 -3.17 2.67 2.20
CA ILE A 128 -3.77 1.37 2.44
C ILE A 128 -4.73 1.47 3.62
N ALA A 129 -5.93 0.92 3.48
CA ALA A 129 -6.88 0.81 4.56
C ALA A 129 -6.61 -0.45 5.40
N ILE A 130 -6.62 -0.29 6.73
CA ILE A 130 -6.49 -1.38 7.69
C ILE A 130 -7.76 -1.41 8.54
N ALA A 131 -8.54 -2.49 8.42
CA ALA A 131 -9.72 -2.73 9.23
C ALA A 131 -9.32 -3.47 10.51
N VAL A 132 -9.04 -2.75 11.57
CA VAL A 132 -8.70 -3.32 12.88
C VAL A 132 -9.91 -4.02 13.49
N HIS A 133 -11.10 -3.45 13.30
CA HIS A 133 -12.39 -4.00 13.70
C HIS A 133 -13.41 -3.74 12.56
N PRO A 134 -14.50 -4.50 12.44
CA PRO A 134 -15.54 -4.25 11.43
C PRO A 134 -16.15 -2.84 11.46
N GLU A 135 -15.96 -2.11 12.56
CA GLU A 135 -16.42 -0.73 12.75
C GLU A 135 -15.29 0.31 12.81
N VAL A 136 -14.02 -0.14 12.82
CA VAL A 136 -12.85 0.74 12.97
C VAL A 136 -11.89 0.48 11.83
N GLU A 137 -11.87 1.39 10.89
CA GLU A 137 -10.96 1.39 9.75
C GLU A 137 -9.97 2.56 9.88
N VAL A 138 -8.72 2.31 9.60
CA VAL A 138 -7.63 3.28 9.67
C VAL A 138 -6.90 3.32 8.35
N THR A 139 -6.46 4.50 7.96
CA THR A 139 -5.71 4.70 6.73
C THR A 139 -4.23 4.89 7.05
N VAL A 140 -3.38 4.07 6.45
CA VAL A 140 -1.93 4.08 6.65
C VAL A 140 -1.22 4.37 5.34
N SER A 141 -0.14 5.15 5.41
CA SER A 141 0.74 5.39 4.27
C SER A 141 1.85 4.34 4.23
N VAL A 142 2.01 3.69 3.11
CA VAL A 142 3.13 2.77 2.85
C VAL A 142 4.02 3.38 1.77
N THR A 143 5.27 3.67 2.14
CA THR A 143 6.27 4.21 1.22
C THR A 143 7.13 3.08 0.70
N VAL A 144 7.09 2.86 -0.60
CA VAL A 144 7.92 1.86 -1.29
C VAL A 144 9.07 2.58 -2.01
N ALA A 145 10.30 2.21 -1.70
CA ALA A 145 11.52 2.84 -2.24
C ALA A 145 12.63 1.81 -2.46
N ARG A 146 13.68 2.20 -3.20
CA ARG A 146 14.89 1.41 -3.41
C ARG A 146 15.87 1.52 -2.25
N SER A 147 15.95 2.72 -1.66
CA SER A 147 16.82 3.04 -0.53
C SER A 147 16.08 3.83 0.54
N ALA A 148 16.67 3.89 1.75
CA ALA A 148 16.11 4.67 2.85
C ALA A 148 16.06 6.18 2.53
N ASP A 149 17.12 6.70 1.87
CA ASP A 149 17.19 8.10 1.47
C ASP A 149 16.10 8.48 0.46
N GLU A 150 15.80 7.57 -0.47
CA GLU A 150 14.72 7.72 -1.43
C GLU A 150 13.35 7.72 -0.76
N ALA A 151 13.15 6.85 0.23
CA ALA A 151 11.92 6.81 1.01
C ALA A 151 11.67 8.10 1.78
N GLU A 152 12.71 8.71 2.34
CA GLU A 152 12.61 10.01 3.02
C GLU A 152 12.22 11.13 2.06
N ARG A 153 12.75 11.13 0.83
CA ARG A 153 12.39 12.12 -0.20
C ARG A 153 10.93 11.97 -0.62
N ILE A 154 10.47 10.73 -0.87
CA ILE A 154 9.06 10.44 -1.16
C ILE A 154 8.15 10.93 -0.02
N ASN A 155 8.57 10.74 1.23
CA ASN A 155 7.80 11.20 2.39
C ASN A 155 7.71 12.72 2.49
N ARG A 156 8.73 13.46 2.01
CA ARG A 156 8.69 14.93 1.88
C ARG A 156 7.85 15.42 0.72
N GLY A 157 7.38 14.51 -0.14
CA GLY A 157 6.54 14.85 -1.32
C GLY A 157 7.35 15.17 -2.57
N GLU A 158 8.63 14.78 -2.65
CA GLU A 158 9.43 14.88 -3.86
C GLU A 158 9.06 13.72 -4.81
N ASP A 159 8.60 14.04 -6.01
CA ASP A 159 8.38 13.07 -7.08
C ASP A 159 9.72 12.64 -7.66
N ILE A 160 10.10 11.39 -7.42
CA ILE A 160 11.40 10.85 -7.85
C ILE A 160 11.38 10.48 -9.34
N SER A 161 10.22 10.17 -9.90
CA SER A 161 10.07 9.87 -11.32
C SER A 161 10.37 11.08 -12.23
N SER A 162 9.90 12.28 -11.87
CA SER A 162 10.13 13.50 -12.64
C SER A 162 11.60 13.96 -12.61
N ARG A 163 12.31 13.70 -11.51
CA ARG A 163 13.70 14.13 -11.37
C ARG A 163 14.69 13.25 -12.14
N GLN A 164 14.33 11.99 -12.40
CA GLN A 164 15.12 11.11 -13.25
C GLN A 164 14.96 11.46 -14.72
N GLU A 165 13.75 11.77 -15.16
CA GLU A 165 13.49 12.29 -16.51
C GLU A 165 14.23 13.60 -16.77
N ASP A 166 14.29 14.51 -15.75
CA ASP A 166 15.03 15.75 -15.83
C ASP A 166 16.57 15.55 -15.82
N GLN A 167 17.07 14.56 -15.08
CA GLN A 167 18.50 14.22 -15.07
C GLN A 167 18.93 13.48 -16.33
N ASP A 168 18.12 12.57 -16.85
CA ASP A 168 18.37 11.86 -18.10
C ASP A 168 18.29 12.82 -19.29
N ALA A 169 17.33 13.75 -19.30
CA ALA A 169 17.23 14.81 -20.29
C ALA A 169 18.43 15.79 -20.20
N ALA A 170 18.90 16.11 -18.99
CA ALA A 170 20.07 16.95 -18.79
C ALA A 170 21.37 16.24 -19.20
N ALA A 171 21.49 14.93 -18.91
CA ALA A 171 22.62 14.11 -19.33
C ALA A 171 22.67 13.92 -20.85
N GLU A 172 21.52 13.72 -21.49
CA GLU A 172 21.38 13.61 -22.94
C GLU A 172 21.70 14.96 -23.63
N ALA A 173 21.23 16.08 -23.04
CA ALA A 173 21.58 17.43 -23.54
C ALA A 173 23.07 17.74 -23.38
N LEU A 174 23.74 17.27 -22.31
CA LEU A 174 25.19 17.40 -22.12
C LEU A 174 25.98 16.53 -23.09
N ALA A 175 25.51 15.31 -23.36
CA ALA A 175 26.12 14.41 -24.33
C ALA A 175 25.98 14.97 -25.76
N ALA A 176 24.83 15.49 -26.15
CA ALA A 176 24.59 16.14 -27.41
C ALA A 176 25.42 17.45 -27.58
N ALA A 177 25.58 18.21 -26.47
CA ALA A 177 26.46 19.39 -26.48
C ALA A 177 27.95 19.02 -26.60
N GLY A 178 28.37 17.85 -26.07
CA GLY A 178 29.71 17.32 -26.17
C GLY A 178 30.09 16.88 -27.59
N GLU A 179 29.16 16.33 -28.34
CA GLU A 179 29.35 15.96 -29.76
C GLU A 179 29.49 17.19 -30.69
N PHE A 180 28.94 18.35 -30.30
CA PHE A 180 29.06 19.59 -31.06
C PHE A 180 30.37 20.34 -30.81
N PHE A 181 31.15 19.92 -29.80
CA PHE A 181 32.41 20.53 -29.42
C PHE A 181 33.57 19.55 -29.63
N ASP A 182 33.80 19.15 -30.90
CA ASP A 182 34.97 18.38 -31.31
C ASP A 182 36.15 19.37 -31.49
N PRO A 183 37.18 19.33 -30.60
CA PRO A 183 38.33 20.23 -30.70
C PRO A 183 39.26 19.89 -31.88
N GLU A 184 39.05 18.79 -32.60
CA GLU A 184 39.89 18.42 -33.75
C GLU A 184 39.47 19.08 -35.08
N ALA A 185 38.24 19.64 -35.18
CA ALA A 185 37.76 20.31 -36.39
C ALA A 185 38.43 21.67 -36.69
N ARG A 186 39.36 22.14 -35.85
CA ARG A 186 40.08 23.43 -36.02
C ARG A 186 41.53 23.31 -36.51
N ARG A 187 41.98 22.17 -36.98
CA ARG A 187 43.41 22.01 -37.40
C ARG A 187 43.67 22.09 -38.88
N ASP A 188 42.68 22.24 -39.73
CA ASP A 188 42.87 22.22 -41.18
C ASP A 188 42.73 23.56 -41.92
N GLU A 189 42.84 24.69 -41.22
CA GLU A 189 42.98 26.01 -41.87
C GLU A 189 44.31 26.68 -41.49
N GLU A 190 45.44 26.17 -42.00
CA GLU A 190 46.64 26.96 -42.15
C GLU A 190 46.56 27.71 -43.49
N PRO A 191 46.71 29.06 -43.53
CA PRO A 191 46.75 29.81 -44.77
C PRO A 191 48.08 29.61 -45.48
N GLU A 192 48.04 29.10 -46.73
CA GLU A 192 49.18 29.11 -47.68
C GLU A 192 49.70 30.56 -47.84
N GLN A 193 50.89 30.79 -47.33
CA GLN A 193 51.63 32.02 -47.60
C GLN A 193 52.24 31.92 -48.99
N GLU A 194 51.72 32.73 -49.87
CA GLU A 194 52.19 33.05 -51.17
C GLU A 194 53.59 33.71 -51.04
N THR A 195 54.66 32.98 -51.41
CA THR A 195 55.94 33.59 -51.58
C THR A 195 56.16 33.99 -53.04
N ALA A 196 55.88 35.23 -53.25
CA ALA A 196 56.40 35.88 -54.46
C ALA A 196 57.93 36.05 -54.33
N SER A 197 58.70 35.49 -55.20
CA SER A 197 60.08 35.81 -55.39
C SER A 197 60.31 36.44 -56.80
N GLU A 198 60.78 37.64 -56.71
CA GLU A 198 61.45 38.36 -57.82
C GLU A 198 62.63 37.62 -58.43
N LYS A 199 62.64 37.53 -59.67
CA LYS A 199 63.64 37.93 -60.71
C LYS A 199 63.55 37.09 -61.90
#